data_23b925a8dec6648b7dc2148adb16c3e7
#
_entry.id   23b925a8dec6648b7dc2148adb16c3e7
#
_cell.length_a   1.000
_cell.length_b   1.000
_cell.length_c   1.000
_cell.angle_alpha   90.00
_cell.angle_beta   90.00
_cell.angle_gamma   90.00
#
_symmetry.space_group_name_H-M   'P 1'
#
loop_
_entity.id
_entity.type
_entity.pdbx_description
1 polymer ?
#
loop_
_entity_poly.entity_id
_entity_poly.type
_entity_poly.pdbx_seq_one_letter_code
_entity_poly.pdbx_strand_id
1 'polypeptide(L)'
;VYVCLPRIVFGSNYADMRLAPFVIAAAVIAIRYRPAWAGKAGAAFAVAGLLFAGVRLAGNTASFWMYDRDYDRELAAVEHIPRGARVVSFVGVRCGRHWRQTRLEHLPAIALVRRDAFSNDQWSMSGAQLLTSRYPGPNNWFSLDPSQQVLARPCRGELWKTLDESLALFPRDKFTHVWLIRPPRPDPALLRGLQPVWQSGTSVLYRVADPRPIALQDPL
;
A
#
# COMPACT_ATOMS: atom_id res chain seq x y z
N VAL A 1 13.59 26.17 11.46
CA VAL A 1 13.34 25.74 10.06
C VAL A 1 12.18 24.75 10.01
N TYR A 2 12.20 23.65 10.80
CA TYR A 2 11.15 22.60 10.76
C TYR A 2 9.71 23.17 10.95
N VAL A 3 9.52 24.04 11.93
CA VAL A 3 8.20 24.65 12.24
C VAL A 3 7.69 25.56 11.11
N CYS A 4 8.59 26.07 10.26
CA CYS A 4 8.26 26.94 9.13
C CYS A 4 8.07 26.19 7.81
N LEU A 5 8.23 24.86 7.80
CA LEU A 5 8.05 24.09 6.59
C LEU A 5 6.58 23.91 6.25
N PRO A 6 6.18 24.18 5.01
CA PRO A 6 4.83 23.94 4.58
C PRO A 6 4.54 22.43 4.54
N ARG A 7 3.32 22.05 4.90
CA ARG A 7 2.86 20.66 4.85
C ARG A 7 2.81 20.11 3.43
N ILE A 8 2.58 20.99 2.46
CA ILE A 8 2.51 20.62 1.03
C ILE A 8 3.62 21.37 0.31
N VAL A 9 4.51 20.61 -0.35
CA VAL A 9 5.60 21.15 -1.17
C VAL A 9 5.53 20.49 -2.54
N PHE A 10 5.45 21.29 -3.60
CA PHE A 10 5.36 20.80 -4.99
C PHE A 10 4.28 19.73 -5.21
N GLY A 11 3.11 19.87 -4.56
CA GLY A 11 2.04 18.89 -4.65
C GLY A 11 2.22 17.63 -3.76
N SER A 12 3.35 17.47 -3.11
CA SER A 12 3.60 16.36 -2.18
C SER A 12 3.12 16.71 -0.77
N ASN A 13 2.24 15.88 -0.22
CA ASN A 13 1.75 16.00 1.16
C ASN A 13 2.79 15.51 2.17
N TYR A 14 2.71 16.04 3.42
CA TYR A 14 3.52 15.63 4.56
C TYR A 14 5.03 15.88 4.40
N ALA A 15 5.44 16.93 3.68
CA ALA A 15 6.83 17.29 3.51
C ALA A 15 7.52 17.61 4.86
N ASP A 16 6.79 18.26 5.77
CA ASP A 16 7.20 18.54 7.15
C ASP A 16 7.50 17.25 7.94
N MET A 17 6.63 16.25 7.87
CA MET A 17 6.80 14.98 8.59
C MET A 17 8.00 14.16 8.07
N ARG A 18 8.31 14.25 6.78
CA ARG A 18 9.46 13.55 6.19
C ARG A 18 10.79 14.07 6.70
N LEU A 19 10.87 15.32 7.12
CA LEU A 19 12.08 15.93 7.66
C LEU A 19 12.24 15.73 9.18
N ALA A 20 11.18 15.32 9.90
CA ALA A 20 11.24 15.11 11.35
C ALA A 20 12.37 14.14 11.80
N PRO A 21 12.59 12.97 11.16
CA PRO A 21 13.68 12.08 11.53
C PRO A 21 15.07 12.74 11.40
N PHE A 22 15.27 13.56 10.36
CA PHE A 22 16.53 14.26 10.13
C PHE A 22 16.76 15.35 11.18
N VAL A 23 15.72 16.08 11.58
CA VAL A 23 15.80 17.08 12.64
C VAL A 23 16.15 16.44 13.98
N ILE A 24 15.51 15.30 14.31
CA ILE A 24 15.82 14.54 15.53
C ILE A 24 17.25 14.02 15.48
N ALA A 25 17.69 13.44 14.37
CA ALA A 25 19.07 12.96 14.20
C ALA A 25 20.08 14.09 14.37
N ALA A 26 19.86 15.25 13.73
CA ALA A 26 20.71 16.43 13.87
C ALA A 26 20.74 16.92 15.32
N ALA A 27 19.60 16.95 16.02
CA ALA A 27 19.53 17.33 17.43
C ALA A 27 20.34 16.38 18.31
N VAL A 28 20.26 15.06 18.09
CA VAL A 28 21.04 14.07 18.83
C VAL A 28 22.54 14.23 18.57
N ILE A 29 22.96 14.43 17.31
CA ILE A 29 24.36 14.62 16.94
C ILE A 29 24.89 15.92 17.53
N ALA A 30 24.08 16.97 17.64
CA ALA A 30 24.49 18.27 18.20
C ALA A 30 24.68 18.25 19.73
N ILE A 31 24.30 17.19 20.43
CA ILE A 31 24.49 17.08 21.87
C ILE A 31 26.00 17.01 22.17
N ARG A 32 26.53 18.06 22.84
CA ARG A 32 27.91 18.06 23.32
C ARG A 32 27.99 17.30 24.65
N TYR A 33 28.78 16.27 24.65
CA TYR A 33 29.07 15.48 25.84
C TYR A 33 29.99 16.27 26.81
N ARG A 34 29.55 16.43 28.07
CA ARG A 34 30.38 17.06 29.08
C ARG A 34 31.38 16.03 29.65
N PRO A 35 32.69 16.35 29.74
CA PRO A 35 33.70 15.41 30.29
C PRO A 35 33.38 14.88 31.68
N ALA A 36 32.71 15.70 32.51
CA ALA A 36 32.28 15.28 33.85
C ALA A 36 31.30 14.09 33.88
N TRP A 37 30.64 13.78 32.75
CA TRP A 37 29.71 12.66 32.58
C TRP A 37 30.39 11.44 31.95
N ALA A 38 31.72 11.51 31.69
CA ALA A 38 32.50 10.45 31.05
C ALA A 38 32.64 9.16 31.90
N GLY A 39 32.12 9.16 33.16
CA GLY A 39 32.18 8.01 34.03
C GLY A 39 31.07 7.00 33.82
N LYS A 40 30.64 6.38 34.91
CA LYS A 40 29.60 5.32 34.94
C LYS A 40 28.28 5.72 34.24
N ALA A 41 27.86 6.99 34.34
CA ALA A 41 26.64 7.47 33.70
C ALA A 41 26.71 7.43 32.16
N GLY A 42 27.86 7.85 31.59
CA GLY A 42 28.11 7.80 30.16
C GLY A 42 28.10 6.36 29.62
N ALA A 43 28.74 5.44 30.35
CA ALA A 43 28.73 4.03 30.02
C ALA A 43 27.29 3.45 30.08
N ALA A 44 26.49 3.81 31.11
CA ALA A 44 25.11 3.38 31.24
C ALA A 44 24.24 3.87 30.07
N PHE A 45 24.38 5.13 29.64
CA PHE A 45 23.68 5.66 28.47
C PHE A 45 24.10 4.98 27.17
N ALA A 46 25.39 4.70 26.98
CA ALA A 46 25.87 3.97 25.80
C ALA A 46 25.28 2.55 25.75
N VAL A 47 25.29 1.83 26.88
CA VAL A 47 24.69 0.49 26.97
C VAL A 47 23.18 0.55 26.70
N ALA A 48 22.46 1.49 27.32
CA ALA A 48 21.04 1.65 27.07
C ALA A 48 20.72 1.96 25.59
N GLY A 49 21.53 2.82 24.96
CA GLY A 49 21.42 3.11 23.52
C GLY A 49 21.66 1.89 22.64
N LEU A 50 22.70 1.10 22.95
CA LEU A 50 22.98 -0.14 22.21
C LEU A 50 21.89 -1.20 22.42
N LEU A 51 21.37 -1.35 23.63
CA LEU A 51 20.25 -2.25 23.91
C LEU A 51 18.99 -1.83 23.17
N PHE A 52 18.67 -0.53 23.18
CA PHE A 52 17.53 0.00 22.43
C PHE A 52 17.69 -0.25 20.92
N ALA A 53 18.86 0.04 20.35
CA ALA A 53 19.16 -0.22 18.94
C ALA A 53 19.07 -1.71 18.61
N GLY A 54 19.62 -2.58 19.46
CA GLY A 54 19.56 -4.03 19.31
C GLY A 54 18.14 -4.58 19.34
N VAL A 55 17.31 -4.15 20.29
CA VAL A 55 15.88 -4.54 20.38
C VAL A 55 15.12 -4.05 19.15
N ARG A 56 15.34 -2.81 18.73
CA ARG A 56 14.71 -2.27 17.51
C ARG A 56 15.11 -3.05 16.26
N LEU A 57 16.40 -3.33 16.11
CA LEU A 57 16.91 -4.10 14.97
C LEU A 57 16.34 -5.50 14.96
N ALA A 58 16.40 -6.22 16.09
CA ALA A 58 15.84 -7.57 16.22
C ALA A 58 14.33 -7.60 15.93
N GLY A 59 13.56 -6.64 16.49
CA GLY A 59 12.13 -6.54 16.26
C GLY A 59 11.79 -6.26 14.79
N ASN A 60 12.52 -5.35 14.15
CA ASN A 60 12.34 -5.07 12.73
C ASN A 60 12.69 -6.29 11.87
N THR A 61 13.83 -6.95 12.14
CA THR A 61 14.25 -8.15 11.40
C THR A 61 13.23 -9.27 11.52
N ALA A 62 12.76 -9.55 12.74
CA ALA A 62 11.71 -10.56 12.96
C ALA A 62 10.42 -10.20 12.23
N SER A 63 10.04 -8.92 12.26
CA SER A 63 8.86 -8.42 11.54
C SER A 63 9.02 -8.60 10.02
N PHE A 64 10.15 -8.20 9.44
CA PHE A 64 10.41 -8.38 8.00
C PHE A 64 10.40 -9.86 7.61
N TRP A 65 11.04 -10.72 8.40
CA TRP A 65 11.07 -12.16 8.13
C TRP A 65 9.68 -12.81 8.16
N MET A 66 8.78 -12.38 9.07
CA MET A 66 7.40 -12.86 9.08
C MET A 66 6.61 -12.38 7.85
N TYR A 67 6.81 -11.12 7.44
CA TYR A 67 6.11 -10.57 6.27
C TYR A 67 6.65 -11.06 4.95
N ASP A 68 7.92 -11.42 4.85
CA ASP A 68 8.54 -12.00 3.68
C ASP A 68 7.80 -13.26 3.23
N ARG A 69 7.49 -14.15 4.17
CA ARG A 69 6.68 -15.36 3.91
C ARG A 69 5.25 -15.06 3.46
N ASP A 70 4.68 -13.98 3.99
CA ASP A 70 3.37 -13.51 3.56
C ASP A 70 3.42 -12.98 2.13
N TYR A 71 4.49 -12.26 1.80
CA TYR A 71 4.71 -11.74 0.45
C TYR A 71 4.92 -12.85 -0.56
N ASP A 72 5.74 -13.84 -0.26
CA ASP A 72 5.97 -14.98 -1.14
C ASP A 72 4.68 -15.71 -1.51
N ARG A 73 3.80 -15.91 -0.52
CA ARG A 73 2.49 -16.53 -0.76
C ARG A 73 1.60 -15.71 -1.69
N GLU A 74 1.53 -14.41 -1.48
CA GLU A 74 0.73 -13.53 -2.32
C GLU A 74 1.37 -13.34 -3.70
N LEU A 75 2.70 -13.19 -3.77
CA LEU A 75 3.43 -12.97 -5.02
C LEU A 75 3.37 -14.17 -5.97
N ALA A 76 3.03 -15.36 -5.49
CA ALA A 76 2.78 -16.51 -6.36
C ALA A 76 1.68 -16.21 -7.42
N ALA A 77 0.74 -15.30 -7.14
CA ALA A 77 -0.24 -14.84 -8.11
C ALA A 77 0.40 -14.24 -9.38
N VAL A 78 1.57 -13.61 -9.25
CA VAL A 78 2.25 -12.93 -10.35
C VAL A 78 2.64 -13.89 -11.46
N GLU A 79 2.91 -15.17 -11.13
CA GLU A 79 3.23 -16.21 -12.13
C GLU A 79 2.05 -16.50 -13.06
N HIS A 80 0.83 -16.20 -12.64
CA HIS A 80 -0.40 -16.39 -13.40
C HIS A 80 -0.84 -15.10 -14.15
N ILE A 81 -0.05 -14.03 -14.07
CA ILE A 81 -0.30 -12.78 -14.80
C ILE A 81 0.49 -12.82 -16.12
N PRO A 82 -0.17 -12.75 -17.29
CA PRO A 82 0.51 -12.65 -18.57
C PRO A 82 1.34 -11.36 -18.67
N ARG A 83 2.42 -11.38 -19.46
CA ARG A 83 3.18 -10.17 -19.75
C ARG A 83 2.30 -9.11 -20.43
N GLY A 84 2.48 -7.87 -20.03
CA GLY A 84 1.70 -6.74 -20.56
C GLY A 84 0.24 -6.72 -20.10
N ALA A 85 -0.15 -7.57 -19.16
CA ALA A 85 -1.50 -7.56 -18.59
C ALA A 85 -1.83 -6.23 -17.90
N ARG A 86 -3.11 -5.96 -17.75
CA ARG A 86 -3.64 -4.78 -17.06
C ARG A 86 -4.35 -5.27 -15.81
N VAL A 87 -3.70 -5.05 -14.66
CA VAL A 87 -4.16 -5.58 -13.38
C VAL A 87 -4.76 -4.45 -12.55
N VAL A 88 -6.00 -4.64 -12.10
CA VAL A 88 -6.56 -3.88 -10.99
C VAL A 88 -6.45 -4.71 -9.73
N SER A 89 -5.97 -4.11 -8.66
CA SER A 89 -5.80 -4.79 -7.37
C SER A 89 -6.57 -4.11 -6.26
N PHE A 90 -7.13 -4.91 -5.36
CA PHE A 90 -7.83 -4.46 -4.17
C PHE A 90 -7.32 -5.22 -2.94
N VAL A 91 -6.86 -4.46 -1.96
CA VAL A 91 -6.29 -5.00 -0.71
C VAL A 91 -7.26 -4.79 0.44
N GLY A 92 -7.73 -5.86 1.05
CA GLY A 92 -8.66 -5.82 2.15
C GLY A 92 -8.04 -5.22 3.42
N VAL A 93 -8.70 -4.21 3.98
CA VAL A 93 -8.32 -3.58 5.24
C VAL A 93 -9.46 -3.63 6.24
N ARG A 94 -9.13 -3.52 7.52
CA ARG A 94 -10.12 -3.47 8.60
C ARG A 94 -10.30 -2.05 9.09
N CYS A 95 -11.49 -1.67 9.51
CA CYS A 95 -11.80 -0.39 10.14
C CYS A 95 -10.92 -0.12 11.38
N GLY A 96 -10.59 1.15 11.63
CA GLY A 96 -9.94 1.59 12.86
C GLY A 96 -8.45 1.27 12.98
N ARG A 97 -7.76 1.11 11.85
CA ARG A 97 -6.34 0.73 11.83
C ARG A 97 -5.35 1.89 11.75
N HIS A 98 -5.54 2.95 12.46
CA HIS A 98 -4.66 4.12 12.40
C HIS A 98 -3.16 3.83 12.70
N TRP A 99 -2.84 2.71 13.33
CA TRP A 99 -1.47 2.32 13.72
C TRP A 99 -0.91 1.08 13.02
N ARG A 100 -1.70 0.40 12.19
CA ARG A 100 -1.26 -0.78 11.46
C ARG A 100 -1.38 -0.52 9.96
N GLN A 101 -0.29 -0.19 9.32
CA GLN A 101 -0.22 -0.21 7.86
C GLN A 101 -0.42 -1.64 7.36
N THR A 102 -1.27 -1.80 6.34
CA THR A 102 -1.30 -3.03 5.58
C THR A 102 -0.03 -3.05 4.74
N ARG A 103 0.86 -3.99 4.97
CA ARG A 103 2.11 -4.06 4.21
C ARG A 103 1.92 -4.67 2.82
N LEU A 104 0.69 -4.95 2.42
CA LEU A 104 0.35 -5.57 1.14
C LEU A 104 -0.13 -4.55 0.10
N GLU A 105 -0.31 -3.29 0.48
CA GLU A 105 -0.91 -2.25 -0.38
C GLU A 105 -0.18 -2.08 -1.70
N HIS A 106 1.15 -2.04 -1.67
CA HIS A 106 1.96 -1.82 -2.86
C HIS A 106 2.56 -3.11 -3.45
N LEU A 107 2.17 -4.27 -2.90
CA LEU A 107 2.65 -5.56 -3.38
C LEU A 107 2.31 -5.82 -4.86
N PRO A 108 1.12 -5.45 -5.37
CA PRO A 108 0.76 -5.65 -6.77
C PRO A 108 1.67 -4.93 -7.76
N ALA A 109 2.36 -3.86 -7.37
CA ALA A 109 3.33 -3.17 -8.23
C ALA A 109 4.47 -4.08 -8.70
N ILE A 110 4.75 -5.18 -8.00
CA ILE A 110 5.74 -6.18 -8.43
C ILE A 110 5.37 -6.81 -9.78
N ALA A 111 4.09 -6.84 -10.14
CA ALA A 111 3.66 -7.30 -11.46
C ALA A 111 4.20 -6.40 -12.59
N LEU A 112 4.40 -5.10 -12.36
CA LEU A 112 5.06 -4.21 -13.31
C LEU A 112 6.49 -4.69 -13.62
N VAL A 113 7.26 -5.02 -12.57
CA VAL A 113 8.67 -5.39 -12.71
C VAL A 113 8.83 -6.80 -13.29
N ARG A 114 8.01 -7.77 -12.83
CA ARG A 114 8.16 -9.18 -13.21
C ARG A 114 7.43 -9.55 -14.50
N ARG A 115 6.37 -8.81 -14.86
CA ARG A 115 5.46 -9.14 -15.96
C ARG A 115 5.22 -7.99 -16.95
N ASP A 116 5.92 -6.87 -16.81
CA ASP A 116 5.64 -5.68 -17.63
C ASP A 116 4.15 -5.29 -17.59
N ALA A 117 3.45 -5.64 -16.50
CA ALA A 117 2.01 -5.46 -16.37
C ALA A 117 1.70 -4.07 -15.80
N PHE A 118 0.62 -3.47 -16.31
CA PHE A 118 0.08 -2.28 -15.64
C PHE A 118 -0.57 -2.68 -14.31
N SER A 119 -0.33 -1.89 -13.27
CA SER A 119 -1.03 -1.99 -11.98
C SER A 119 -1.63 -0.63 -11.63
N ASN A 120 -2.86 -0.60 -11.08
CA ASN A 120 -3.47 0.61 -10.54
C ASN A 120 -2.73 1.20 -9.33
N ASP A 121 -1.66 0.55 -8.91
CA ASP A 121 -0.72 0.96 -7.88
C ASP A 121 0.27 2.04 -8.34
N GLN A 122 0.19 2.46 -9.60
CA GLN A 122 1.05 3.49 -10.17
C GLN A 122 0.56 4.87 -9.75
N TRP A 123 1.28 5.48 -8.83
CA TRP A 123 0.94 6.83 -8.38
C TRP A 123 1.33 7.87 -9.44
N SER A 124 0.34 8.56 -9.97
CA SER A 124 0.51 9.60 -10.97
C SER A 124 -0.16 10.89 -10.49
N MET A 125 0.45 11.57 -9.53
CA MET A 125 -0.02 12.88 -9.07
C MET A 125 0.69 14.00 -9.81
N SER A 126 -0.07 14.87 -10.46
CA SER A 126 0.45 16.06 -11.14
C SER A 126 1.25 16.94 -10.16
N GLY A 127 2.46 17.30 -10.54
CA GLY A 127 3.36 18.12 -9.73
C GLY A 127 4.12 17.39 -8.63
N ALA A 128 3.75 16.17 -8.28
CA ALA A 128 4.42 15.40 -7.24
C ALA A 128 5.40 14.35 -7.81
N GLN A 129 5.21 13.93 -9.05
CA GLN A 129 6.02 12.92 -9.69
C GLN A 129 6.34 13.27 -11.13
N LEU A 130 7.50 12.79 -11.61
CA LEU A 130 7.94 12.95 -12.99
C LEU A 130 7.22 11.96 -13.93
N LEU A 131 6.76 10.82 -13.39
CA LEU A 131 6.06 9.80 -14.15
C LEU A 131 4.57 10.12 -14.22
N THR A 132 3.99 10.04 -15.42
CA THR A 132 2.55 10.16 -15.64
C THR A 132 2.01 8.84 -16.18
N SER A 133 1.02 8.28 -15.49
CA SER A 133 0.30 7.12 -15.99
C SER A 133 -0.75 7.56 -17.00
N ARG A 134 -0.72 6.98 -18.21
CA ARG A 134 -1.72 7.24 -19.25
C ARG A 134 -2.80 6.19 -19.32
N TYR A 135 -2.68 5.14 -18.56
CA TYR A 135 -3.62 4.02 -18.58
C TYR A 135 -4.30 3.86 -17.20
N PRO A 136 -5.59 3.59 -17.15
CA PRO A 136 -6.57 3.34 -18.23
C PRO A 136 -7.11 4.59 -18.92
N GLY A 137 -6.58 5.78 -18.65
CA GLY A 137 -6.95 7.05 -19.27
C GLY A 137 -7.00 8.19 -18.26
N PRO A 138 -7.06 9.44 -18.72
CA PRO A 138 -7.15 10.59 -17.85
C PRO A 138 -8.44 10.54 -17.02
N ASN A 139 -8.39 11.07 -15.81
CA ASN A 139 -9.52 11.15 -14.88
C ASN A 139 -10.05 9.81 -14.34
N ASN A 140 -9.36 8.71 -14.57
CA ASN A 140 -9.73 7.44 -13.96
C ASN A 140 -9.02 7.30 -12.61
N TRP A 141 -9.77 7.31 -11.50
CA TRP A 141 -9.20 7.26 -10.18
C TRP A 141 -8.43 5.95 -9.90
N PHE A 142 -8.74 4.84 -10.58
CA PHE A 142 -7.98 3.60 -10.50
C PHE A 142 -6.55 3.72 -11.03
N SER A 143 -6.24 4.75 -11.82
CA SER A 143 -4.89 5.07 -12.27
C SER A 143 -4.23 6.18 -11.47
N LEU A 144 -5.00 6.96 -10.72
CA LEU A 144 -4.54 8.14 -10.00
C LEU A 144 -4.36 7.88 -8.51
N ASP A 145 -5.17 6.99 -7.95
CA ASP A 145 -5.13 6.64 -6.54
C ASP A 145 -4.32 5.35 -6.32
N PRO A 146 -3.14 5.45 -5.70
CA PRO A 146 -2.33 4.27 -5.38
C PRO A 146 -2.92 3.46 -4.24
N SER A 147 -3.87 4.00 -3.49
CA SER A 147 -4.47 3.25 -2.41
C SER A 147 -5.54 2.32 -2.94
N GLN A 148 -5.20 1.06 -2.97
CA GLN A 148 -6.05 -0.04 -3.38
C GLN A 148 -6.81 -0.63 -2.21
N GLN A 149 -6.88 0.11 -1.11
CA GLN A 149 -7.50 -0.37 0.11
C GLN A 149 -9.02 -0.44 -0.06
N VAL A 150 -9.57 -1.56 0.36
CA VAL A 150 -11.01 -1.77 0.35
C VAL A 150 -11.50 -2.28 1.70
N LEU A 151 -12.69 -1.83 2.09
CA LEU A 151 -13.32 -2.13 3.36
C LEU A 151 -14.43 -3.17 3.19
N ALA A 152 -14.76 -3.89 4.26
CA ALA A 152 -15.92 -4.77 4.30
C ALA A 152 -17.26 -3.99 4.37
N ARG A 153 -17.20 -2.78 4.94
CA ARG A 153 -18.33 -1.86 5.11
C ARG A 153 -17.79 -0.44 5.27
N PRO A 154 -18.58 0.60 5.00
CA PRO A 154 -18.16 1.97 5.25
C PRO A 154 -17.73 2.16 6.71
N CYS A 155 -16.61 2.85 6.92
CA CYS A 155 -16.03 3.12 8.23
C CYS A 155 -16.02 4.62 8.50
N ARG A 156 -16.42 5.02 9.71
CA ARG A 156 -16.41 6.43 10.11
C ARG A 156 -14.98 6.99 10.08
N GLY A 157 -14.81 8.07 9.33
CA GLY A 157 -13.50 8.75 9.22
C GLY A 157 -12.55 8.12 8.20
N GLU A 158 -12.93 7.05 7.50
CA GLU A 158 -12.17 6.47 6.40
C GLU A 158 -12.77 6.90 5.05
N LEU A 159 -11.89 7.17 4.09
CA LEU A 159 -12.30 7.58 2.73
C LEU A 159 -12.34 6.40 1.75
N TRP A 160 -11.91 5.21 2.21
CA TRP A 160 -11.83 4.03 1.35
C TRP A 160 -13.21 3.49 1.01
N LYS A 161 -13.35 3.04 -0.23
CA LYS A 161 -14.56 2.37 -0.70
C LYS A 161 -14.67 0.96 -0.11
N THR A 162 -15.88 0.43 -0.10
CA THR A 162 -16.04 -1.00 0.15
C THR A 162 -15.53 -1.82 -1.04
N LEU A 163 -15.28 -3.11 -0.82
CA LEU A 163 -14.90 -4.02 -1.89
C LEU A 163 -16.01 -4.09 -2.95
N ASP A 164 -17.27 -4.16 -2.52
CA ASP A 164 -18.40 -4.28 -3.42
C ASP A 164 -18.58 -3.03 -4.28
N GLU A 165 -18.46 -1.83 -3.70
CA GLU A 165 -18.44 -0.58 -4.47
C GLU A 165 -17.28 -0.56 -5.48
N SER A 166 -16.10 -1.02 -5.08
CA SER A 166 -14.93 -1.06 -5.95
C SER A 166 -15.09 -2.05 -7.09
N LEU A 167 -15.66 -3.23 -6.83
CA LEU A 167 -15.95 -4.24 -7.85
C LEU A 167 -17.06 -3.81 -8.82
N ALA A 168 -18.03 -3.04 -8.33
CA ALA A 168 -19.09 -2.49 -9.16
C ALA A 168 -18.61 -1.38 -10.09
N LEU A 169 -17.65 -0.56 -9.63
CA LEU A 169 -17.22 0.67 -10.30
C LEU A 169 -16.02 0.49 -11.23
N PHE A 170 -15.21 -0.56 -11.05
CA PHE A 170 -14.01 -0.66 -11.89
C PHE A 170 -14.34 -0.92 -13.37
N PRO A 171 -13.65 -0.25 -14.30
CA PRO A 171 -13.93 -0.36 -15.73
C PRO A 171 -13.39 -1.70 -16.26
N ARG A 172 -14.26 -2.70 -16.37
CA ARG A 172 -13.91 -4.06 -16.78
C ARG A 172 -13.29 -4.15 -18.16
N ASP A 173 -13.68 -3.27 -19.07
CA ASP A 173 -13.12 -3.18 -20.42
C ASP A 173 -11.66 -2.69 -20.43
N LYS A 174 -11.21 -2.04 -19.36
CA LYS A 174 -9.85 -1.49 -19.24
C LYS A 174 -8.87 -2.45 -18.58
N PHE A 175 -9.33 -3.44 -17.84
CA PHE A 175 -8.48 -4.37 -17.11
C PHE A 175 -8.65 -5.80 -17.63
N THR A 176 -7.57 -6.55 -17.62
CA THR A 176 -7.56 -7.98 -18.00
C THR A 176 -7.64 -8.90 -16.78
N HIS A 177 -7.17 -8.40 -15.63
CA HIS A 177 -7.13 -9.16 -14.39
C HIS A 177 -7.56 -8.31 -13.20
N VAL A 178 -8.16 -8.97 -12.21
CA VAL A 178 -8.51 -8.41 -10.89
C VAL A 178 -7.81 -9.23 -9.83
N TRP A 179 -6.97 -8.58 -9.02
CA TRP A 179 -6.27 -9.26 -7.93
C TRP A 179 -6.83 -8.81 -6.59
N LEU A 180 -7.55 -9.68 -5.93
CA LEU A 180 -8.08 -9.47 -4.58
C LEU A 180 -7.09 -10.03 -3.55
N ILE A 181 -6.51 -9.16 -2.71
CA ILE A 181 -5.54 -9.52 -1.70
C ILE A 181 -6.19 -9.44 -0.33
N ARG A 182 -6.35 -10.58 0.33
CA ARG A 182 -7.03 -10.71 1.63
C ARG A 182 -8.34 -9.91 1.68
N PRO A 183 -9.20 -10.05 0.67
CA PRO A 183 -10.41 -9.26 0.57
C PRO A 183 -11.37 -9.60 1.70
N PRO A 184 -12.25 -8.66 2.09
CA PRO A 184 -13.49 -9.03 2.75
C PRO A 184 -14.32 -9.91 1.80
N ARG A 185 -15.35 -10.55 2.34
CA ARG A 185 -16.24 -11.41 1.53
C ARG A 185 -16.98 -10.54 0.49
N PRO A 186 -16.76 -10.75 -0.81
CA PRO A 186 -17.46 -10.00 -1.85
C PRO A 186 -18.88 -10.52 -2.07
N ASP A 187 -19.74 -9.69 -2.61
CA ASP A 187 -21.02 -10.14 -3.18
C ASP A 187 -20.74 -11.04 -4.41
N PRO A 188 -21.21 -12.30 -4.42
CA PRO A 188 -21.01 -13.20 -5.56
C PRO A 188 -21.55 -12.65 -6.89
N ALA A 189 -22.57 -11.80 -6.86
CA ALA A 189 -23.12 -11.18 -8.06
C ALA A 189 -22.08 -10.28 -8.75
N LEU A 190 -21.19 -9.63 -7.99
CA LEU A 190 -20.15 -8.76 -8.51
C LEU A 190 -18.95 -9.53 -9.09
N LEU A 191 -18.87 -10.83 -8.84
CA LEU A 191 -17.85 -11.70 -9.42
C LEU A 191 -18.26 -12.30 -10.76
N ARG A 192 -19.50 -12.10 -11.20
CA ARG A 192 -19.95 -12.58 -12.52
C ARG A 192 -19.06 -12.05 -13.63
N GLY A 193 -18.68 -12.92 -14.58
CA GLY A 193 -17.76 -12.57 -15.67
C GLY A 193 -16.29 -12.50 -15.25
N LEU A 194 -15.95 -12.80 -13.99
CA LEU A 194 -14.58 -12.98 -13.50
C LEU A 194 -14.30 -14.49 -13.34
N GLN A 195 -13.21 -14.95 -13.92
CA GLN A 195 -12.78 -16.34 -13.86
C GLN A 195 -11.55 -16.47 -12.95
N PRO A 196 -11.59 -17.24 -11.86
CA PRO A 196 -10.43 -17.42 -10.99
C PRO A 196 -9.32 -18.17 -11.75
N VAL A 197 -8.09 -17.64 -11.67
CA VAL A 197 -6.90 -18.23 -12.29
C VAL A 197 -5.85 -18.62 -11.27
N TRP A 198 -5.93 -18.07 -10.06
CA TRP A 198 -5.09 -18.42 -8.92
C TRP A 198 -5.81 -18.08 -7.62
N GLN A 199 -5.52 -18.86 -6.57
CA GLN A 199 -6.06 -18.63 -5.23
C GLN A 199 -5.08 -19.09 -4.15
N SER A 200 -4.95 -18.30 -3.07
CA SER A 200 -4.25 -18.67 -1.85
C SER A 200 -4.94 -18.08 -0.63
N GLY A 201 -5.43 -18.94 0.26
CA GLY A 201 -6.28 -18.50 1.37
C GLY A 201 -7.51 -17.76 0.87
N THR A 202 -7.66 -16.51 1.28
CA THR A 202 -8.75 -15.63 0.83
C THR A 202 -8.37 -14.78 -0.38
N SER A 203 -7.10 -14.75 -0.76
CA SER A 203 -6.62 -13.98 -1.91
C SER A 203 -6.90 -14.73 -3.20
N VAL A 204 -7.38 -14.02 -4.22
CA VAL A 204 -7.75 -14.60 -5.51
C VAL A 204 -7.32 -13.66 -6.63
N LEU A 205 -6.72 -14.23 -7.67
CA LEU A 205 -6.51 -13.56 -8.94
C LEU A 205 -7.57 -14.04 -9.93
N TYR A 206 -8.30 -13.10 -10.51
CA TYR A 206 -9.30 -13.36 -11.53
C TYR A 206 -8.82 -12.84 -12.88
N ARG A 207 -9.16 -13.55 -13.94
CA ARG A 207 -9.17 -13.02 -15.30
C ARG A 207 -10.54 -12.41 -15.59
N VAL A 208 -10.58 -11.23 -16.20
CA VAL A 208 -11.82 -10.64 -16.70
C VAL A 208 -12.22 -11.38 -17.98
N ALA A 209 -13.21 -12.25 -17.88
CA ALA A 209 -13.74 -13.03 -19.00
C ALA A 209 -14.85 -12.28 -19.74
N ASP A 210 -15.62 -11.45 -19.01
CA ASP A 210 -16.64 -10.57 -19.58
C ASP A 210 -16.30 -9.12 -19.27
N PRO A 211 -15.94 -8.31 -20.28
CA PRO A 211 -15.57 -6.91 -20.09
C PRO A 211 -16.76 -5.96 -19.92
N ARG A 212 -17.99 -6.46 -20.02
CA ARG A 212 -19.19 -5.63 -19.86
C ARG A 212 -19.34 -5.17 -18.40
N PRO A 213 -19.76 -3.91 -18.18
CA PRO A 213 -20.12 -3.45 -16.84
C PRO A 213 -21.21 -4.34 -16.23
N ILE A 214 -21.14 -4.54 -14.92
CA ILE A 214 -22.26 -5.15 -14.19
C ILE A 214 -23.35 -4.09 -14.08
N ALA A 215 -24.54 -4.39 -14.59
CA ALA A 215 -25.73 -3.59 -14.27
C ALA A 215 -25.99 -3.75 -12.76
N LEU A 216 -25.75 -2.70 -12.00
CA LEU A 216 -26.24 -2.62 -10.63
C LEU A 216 -27.76 -2.65 -10.73
N GLN A 217 -28.38 -3.67 -10.13
CA GLN A 217 -29.82 -3.59 -9.89
C GLN A 217 -30.01 -2.41 -8.95
N ASP A 218 -30.81 -1.43 -9.38
CA ASP A 218 -31.18 -0.31 -8.53
C ASP A 218 -31.66 -0.87 -7.18
N PRO A 219 -31.15 -0.36 -6.07
CA PRO A 219 -31.71 -0.74 -4.78
C PRO A 219 -33.17 -0.31 -4.76
N LEU A 220 -34.09 -1.31 -4.68
CA LEU A 220 -35.53 -1.10 -4.46
C LEU A 220 -35.77 -0.32 -3.17
#